data_684c73b6132035880cee85bc6d616f55
#
_entry.id   684c73b6132035880cee85bc6d616f55
#
_cell.length_a   1.000
_cell.length_b   1.000
_cell.length_c   1.000
_cell.angle_alpha   90.00
_cell.angle_beta   90.00
_cell.angle_gamma   90.00
#
_symmetry.space_group_name_H-M   'P 1'
#
loop_
_entity.id
_entity.type
_entity.pdbx_description
1 polymer ?
#
loop_
_entity_poly.entity_id
_entity_poly.type
_entity_poly.pdbx_seq_one_letter_code
_entity_poly.pdbx_strand_id
1 'polypeptide(L)'
;MAIPTSIKTLLSGDVVEWARVEFKETWDPAASLKSICAFANDLDNWGGGYIVIGVQESNGKPVFPLKGIPSDKLDSYQKSIFAKCKLIRPAYTPIIGVETYQDKHFIVIWCPGGDNRPYSSPKTMEKDNRERIHYIRKASNTVVPSEDEEKDLFNLANRVPFDDRVNHQAELADLNIALIQNYLKEIGSSLYEKSKQGDFTELCSDMNIISTLPEYVKPKNVGLMFFSMEPDKFFPCTQIDIVQFPDGLGGNNIIENTFKGPLHQQLREALQFIRNSIVQKKIIKVADKAEADWVFNYPYAALEEALANAVYHKGYDIREPIEVRVEKEMIEIVSFPGPDRSVTQEGLKRYKVTNRRYRNRRIGDILKELHLTEGRNTGFGKILRALEVNGSPKPEFETDDDHSYFISRIFVHEAFLKDEESDSNQKGAKKEPKRSQKGAKKEPKKGAKNKLEILERLEENPKITQVKLMKEFGLSRKQIQTILNDLQEDGLVERQGPNNGGCWIVKR
;
A
#
# COMPACT_ATOMS: atom_id res chain seq x y z
N MET A 1 -12.09 17.23 10.22
CA MET A 1 -11.50 17.96 9.08
C MET A 1 -11.91 19.40 9.17
N ALA A 2 -10.99 20.31 8.94
CA ALA A 2 -11.29 21.73 8.91
C ALA A 2 -11.84 22.13 7.53
N ILE A 3 -12.71 23.14 7.49
CA ILE A 3 -13.09 23.79 6.24
C ILE A 3 -11.86 24.52 5.69
N PRO A 4 -11.52 24.40 4.38
CA PRO A 4 -10.28 24.95 3.83
C PRO A 4 -10.20 26.48 3.86
N THR A 5 -11.32 27.16 3.93
CA THR A 5 -11.38 28.62 3.90
C THR A 5 -12.38 29.15 4.94
N SER A 6 -12.18 30.40 5.41
CA SER A 6 -13.05 31.01 6.41
C SER A 6 -14.34 31.52 5.80
N ILE A 7 -15.42 31.63 6.62
CA ILE A 7 -16.66 32.24 6.20
C ILE A 7 -16.45 33.69 5.69
N LYS A 8 -15.55 34.45 6.30
CA LYS A 8 -15.22 35.82 5.85
C LYS A 8 -14.77 35.83 4.40
N THR A 9 -13.90 34.91 4.03
CA THR A 9 -13.38 34.74 2.67
C THR A 9 -14.49 34.32 1.69
N LEU A 10 -15.38 33.42 2.10
CA LEU A 10 -16.52 33.00 1.28
C LEU A 10 -17.51 34.15 1.05
N LEU A 11 -17.67 35.05 2.01
CA LEU A 11 -18.58 36.21 1.91
C LEU A 11 -18.00 37.36 1.08
N SER A 12 -16.67 37.42 0.87
CA SER A 12 -16.04 38.47 0.03
C SER A 12 -16.09 38.12 -1.46
N GLY A 13 -16.01 36.85 -1.82
CA GLY A 13 -15.90 36.40 -3.21
C GLY A 13 -14.54 36.64 -3.85
N ASP A 14 -13.53 37.04 -3.06
CA ASP A 14 -12.21 37.43 -3.58
C ASP A 14 -11.32 36.20 -3.90
N VAL A 15 -11.45 35.12 -3.12
CA VAL A 15 -10.63 33.92 -3.22
C VAL A 15 -11.39 32.75 -3.89
N VAL A 16 -12.67 32.60 -3.56
CA VAL A 16 -13.54 31.58 -4.13
C VAL A 16 -14.58 32.26 -5.00
N GLU A 17 -14.60 31.92 -6.29
CA GLU A 17 -15.54 32.47 -7.24
C GLU A 17 -17.00 32.17 -6.84
N TRP A 18 -17.91 33.12 -7.10
CA TRP A 18 -19.33 33.01 -6.76
C TRP A 18 -20.01 31.76 -7.36
N ALA A 19 -19.54 31.29 -8.50
CA ALA A 19 -20.04 30.05 -9.12
C ALA A 19 -19.84 28.82 -8.22
N ARG A 20 -18.85 28.86 -7.33
CA ARG A 20 -18.49 27.78 -6.39
C ARG A 20 -19.08 27.99 -5.00
N VAL A 21 -19.84 29.04 -4.77
CA VAL A 21 -20.49 29.32 -3.48
C VAL A 21 -21.99 29.40 -3.66
N GLU A 22 -22.74 28.78 -2.77
CA GLU A 22 -24.19 28.86 -2.70
C GLU A 22 -24.60 29.32 -1.31
N PHE A 23 -25.37 30.40 -1.21
CA PHE A 23 -25.87 30.92 0.05
C PHE A 23 -27.31 30.45 0.28
N LYS A 24 -27.63 30.11 1.50
CA LYS A 24 -28.98 29.69 1.95
C LYS A 24 -29.30 30.37 3.26
N GLU A 25 -30.43 31.02 3.33
CA GLU A 25 -30.88 31.63 4.59
C GLU A 25 -31.19 30.59 5.67
N THR A 26 -31.76 29.44 5.26
CA THR A 26 -32.11 28.33 6.14
C THR A 26 -31.77 27.02 5.48
N TRP A 27 -31.72 25.94 6.26
CA TRP A 27 -31.53 24.62 5.72
C TRP A 27 -32.75 24.14 4.93
N ASP A 28 -32.61 24.06 3.61
CA ASP A 28 -33.55 23.41 2.71
C ASP A 28 -32.97 22.08 2.21
N PRO A 29 -33.41 20.93 2.72
CA PRO A 29 -32.89 19.62 2.34
C PRO A 29 -32.99 19.33 0.86
N ALA A 30 -34.06 19.70 0.20
CA ALA A 30 -34.33 19.34 -1.20
C ALA A 30 -33.43 20.12 -2.15
N ALA A 31 -33.35 21.44 -2.00
CA ALA A 31 -32.50 22.29 -2.83
C ALA A 31 -31.02 22.03 -2.53
N SER A 32 -30.65 21.99 -1.25
CA SER A 32 -29.26 21.80 -0.87
C SER A 32 -28.66 20.44 -1.30
N LEU A 33 -29.48 19.37 -1.29
CA LEU A 33 -29.00 18.05 -1.75
C LEU A 33 -28.70 18.05 -3.24
N LYS A 34 -29.43 18.77 -4.06
CA LYS A 34 -29.17 18.96 -5.48
C LYS A 34 -27.84 19.70 -5.69
N SER A 35 -27.57 20.75 -4.90
CA SER A 35 -26.35 21.53 -4.97
C SER A 35 -25.15 20.74 -4.48
N ILE A 36 -25.28 19.95 -3.38
CA ILE A 36 -24.23 19.02 -2.93
C ILE A 36 -23.89 18.01 -4.04
N CYS A 37 -24.92 17.44 -4.69
CA CYS A 37 -24.73 16.52 -5.82
C CYS A 37 -24.00 17.20 -6.99
N ALA A 38 -24.37 18.43 -7.33
CA ALA A 38 -23.76 19.18 -8.42
C ALA A 38 -22.31 19.54 -8.14
N PHE A 39 -21.98 19.97 -6.92
CA PHE A 39 -20.58 20.21 -6.52
C PHE A 39 -19.76 18.92 -6.46
N ALA A 40 -20.35 17.80 -6.02
CA ALA A 40 -19.68 16.51 -6.04
C ALA A 40 -19.37 16.04 -7.48
N ASN A 41 -20.24 16.35 -8.44
CA ASN A 41 -20.03 16.04 -9.86
C ASN A 41 -18.92 16.90 -10.49
N ASP A 42 -18.79 18.16 -10.08
CA ASP A 42 -17.69 19.06 -10.46
C ASP A 42 -17.24 18.88 -11.93
N LEU A 43 -18.18 19.08 -12.87
CA LEU A 43 -18.00 18.79 -14.30
C LEU A 43 -16.77 19.52 -14.89
N ASP A 44 -16.54 20.75 -14.45
CA ASP A 44 -15.45 21.60 -14.92
C ASP A 44 -14.14 21.42 -14.15
N ASN A 45 -14.10 20.50 -13.15
CA ASN A 45 -12.95 20.25 -12.27
C ASN A 45 -12.42 21.50 -11.54
N TRP A 46 -13.32 22.34 -11.02
CA TRP A 46 -12.98 23.53 -10.26
C TRP A 46 -12.65 23.24 -8.79
N GLY A 47 -12.67 21.98 -8.36
CA GLY A 47 -12.42 21.56 -6.98
C GLY A 47 -13.68 21.57 -6.10
N GLY A 48 -14.88 21.46 -6.72
CA GLY A 48 -16.15 21.46 -6.03
C GLY A 48 -16.58 22.84 -5.56
N GLY A 49 -17.31 22.94 -4.43
CA GLY A 49 -17.83 24.21 -3.94
C GLY A 49 -18.33 24.19 -2.50
N TYR A 50 -18.93 25.29 -2.10
CA TYR A 50 -19.35 25.58 -0.73
C TYR A 50 -20.82 25.92 -0.67
N ILE A 51 -21.52 25.44 0.35
CA ILE A 51 -22.88 25.90 0.70
C ILE A 51 -22.78 26.54 2.08
N VAL A 52 -23.19 27.79 2.19
CA VAL A 52 -23.20 28.57 3.44
C VAL A 52 -24.64 28.78 3.88
N ILE A 53 -24.99 28.19 5.02
CA ILE A 53 -26.32 28.31 5.63
C ILE A 53 -26.29 29.41 6.70
N GLY A 54 -27.34 30.23 6.73
CA GLY A 54 -27.48 31.41 7.59
C GLY A 54 -27.31 32.75 6.84
N VAL A 55 -27.13 32.69 5.51
CA VAL A 55 -26.90 33.85 4.64
C VAL A 55 -28.01 33.96 3.62
N GLN A 56 -28.67 35.12 3.60
CA GLN A 56 -29.65 35.47 2.56
C GLN A 56 -28.88 35.81 1.28
N GLU A 57 -29.41 35.34 0.13
CA GLU A 57 -28.83 35.56 -1.18
C GLU A 57 -29.69 36.50 -2.03
N SER A 58 -29.04 37.31 -2.85
CA SER A 58 -29.63 38.03 -3.96
C SER A 58 -28.68 38.04 -5.15
N ASN A 59 -29.09 37.46 -6.30
CA ASN A 59 -28.30 37.34 -7.52
C ASN A 59 -26.94 36.66 -7.31
N GLY A 60 -26.91 35.59 -6.54
CA GLY A 60 -25.70 34.82 -6.24
C GLY A 60 -24.77 35.46 -5.20
N LYS A 61 -25.14 36.60 -4.59
CA LYS A 61 -24.33 37.35 -3.64
C LYS A 61 -24.97 37.42 -2.26
N PRO A 62 -24.18 37.47 -1.18
CA PRO A 62 -24.71 37.60 0.18
C PRO A 62 -25.37 38.96 0.39
N VAL A 63 -26.48 38.97 1.11
CA VAL A 63 -27.19 40.18 1.52
C VAL A 63 -26.82 40.52 2.96
N PHE A 64 -26.47 41.76 3.21
CA PHE A 64 -26.15 42.30 4.55
C PHE A 64 -27.32 43.14 5.11
N PRO A 65 -27.54 43.14 6.42
CA PRO A 65 -26.82 42.45 7.47
C PRO A 65 -27.11 40.91 7.45
N LEU A 66 -26.08 40.12 7.75
CA LEU A 66 -26.19 38.68 7.80
C LEU A 66 -27.20 38.24 8.87
N LYS A 67 -27.98 37.18 8.59
CA LYS A 67 -28.98 36.67 9.55
C LYS A 67 -28.42 35.71 10.56
N GLY A 68 -27.58 34.78 10.13
CA GLY A 68 -27.05 33.68 10.94
C GLY A 68 -28.08 32.60 11.24
N ILE A 69 -27.65 31.59 11.96
CA ILE A 69 -28.47 30.45 12.41
C ILE A 69 -28.62 30.53 13.93
N PRO A 70 -29.81 30.40 14.51
CA PRO A 70 -30.00 30.29 15.96
C PRO A 70 -29.27 29.08 16.52
N SER A 71 -28.62 29.23 17.69
CA SER A 71 -27.77 28.19 18.28
C SER A 71 -28.51 26.88 18.56
N ASP A 72 -29.79 26.95 18.89
CA ASP A 72 -30.64 25.79 19.13
C ASP A 72 -30.92 24.94 17.88
N LYS A 73 -30.74 25.50 16.66
CA LYS A 73 -30.93 24.81 15.38
C LYS A 73 -29.69 24.19 14.81
N LEU A 74 -28.49 24.54 15.29
CA LEU A 74 -27.23 24.08 14.72
C LEU A 74 -27.09 22.55 14.70
N ASP A 75 -27.31 21.88 15.83
CA ASP A 75 -27.22 20.42 15.94
C ASP A 75 -28.26 19.71 15.07
N SER A 76 -29.49 20.22 15.06
CA SER A 76 -30.58 19.64 14.23
C SER A 76 -30.28 19.75 12.74
N TYR A 77 -29.69 20.87 12.29
CA TYR A 77 -29.31 21.06 10.89
C TYR A 77 -28.15 20.13 10.52
N GLN A 78 -27.09 20.02 11.33
CA GLN A 78 -25.99 19.11 11.08
C GLN A 78 -26.45 17.65 10.96
N LYS A 79 -27.28 17.18 11.89
CA LYS A 79 -27.87 15.83 11.85
C LYS A 79 -28.69 15.62 10.59
N SER A 80 -29.49 16.60 10.19
CA SER A 80 -30.30 16.54 8.98
C SER A 80 -29.43 16.50 7.72
N ILE A 81 -28.37 17.29 7.64
CA ILE A 81 -27.44 17.29 6.50
C ILE A 81 -26.85 15.89 6.31
N PHE A 82 -26.26 15.28 7.37
CA PHE A 82 -25.71 13.94 7.30
C PHE A 82 -26.74 12.88 6.89
N ALA A 83 -27.94 12.97 7.45
CA ALA A 83 -29.01 12.03 7.12
C ALA A 83 -29.43 12.12 5.65
N LYS A 84 -29.52 13.34 5.10
CA LYS A 84 -29.94 13.56 3.72
C LYS A 84 -28.81 13.24 2.71
N CYS A 85 -27.55 13.49 3.02
CA CYS A 85 -26.42 13.10 2.15
C CYS A 85 -26.35 11.59 1.90
N LYS A 86 -26.88 10.75 2.79
CA LYS A 86 -27.02 9.30 2.55
C LYS A 86 -27.91 8.96 1.35
N LEU A 87 -28.67 9.90 0.82
CA LEU A 87 -29.50 9.73 -0.37
C LEU A 87 -28.72 9.92 -1.68
N ILE A 88 -27.50 10.47 -1.65
CA ILE A 88 -26.65 10.60 -2.85
C ILE A 88 -26.08 9.22 -3.22
N ARG A 89 -26.00 8.94 -4.51
CA ARG A 89 -25.45 7.70 -5.06
C ARG A 89 -24.51 8.01 -6.23
N PRO A 90 -23.31 7.42 -6.27
CA PRO A 90 -22.66 6.64 -5.19
C PRO A 90 -22.64 7.40 -3.85
N ALA A 91 -22.25 6.74 -2.75
CA ALA A 91 -22.22 7.39 -1.44
C ALA A 91 -21.26 8.61 -1.44
N TYR A 92 -21.74 9.74 -0.95
CA TYR A 92 -20.99 10.97 -0.85
C TYR A 92 -21.32 11.70 0.46
N THR A 93 -20.28 12.13 1.16
CA THR A 93 -20.44 12.88 2.41
C THR A 93 -19.56 14.13 2.34
N PRO A 94 -20.15 15.34 2.31
CA PRO A 94 -19.40 16.58 2.34
C PRO A 94 -18.79 16.82 3.72
N ILE A 95 -17.87 17.78 3.80
CA ILE A 95 -17.26 18.24 5.05
C ILE A 95 -18.07 19.39 5.59
N ILE A 96 -18.48 19.30 6.87
CA ILE A 96 -19.37 20.26 7.51
C ILE A 96 -18.66 20.92 8.68
N GLY A 97 -18.66 22.24 8.73
CA GLY A 97 -18.15 23.04 9.84
C GLY A 97 -19.16 24.06 10.32
N VAL A 98 -19.08 24.40 11.61
CA VAL A 98 -19.80 25.54 12.18
C VAL A 98 -18.82 26.67 12.35
N GLU A 99 -19.12 27.81 11.78
CA GLU A 99 -18.29 29.02 11.82
C GLU A 99 -19.04 30.14 12.56
N THR A 100 -18.30 30.99 13.25
CA THR A 100 -18.86 32.19 13.91
C THR A 100 -18.29 33.43 13.27
N TYR A 101 -19.14 34.33 12.83
CA TYR A 101 -18.78 35.62 12.24
C TYR A 101 -19.77 36.72 12.68
N GLN A 102 -19.26 37.85 13.17
CA GLN A 102 -20.09 38.95 13.69
C GLN A 102 -21.11 38.46 14.74
N ASP A 103 -20.65 37.66 15.70
CA ASP A 103 -21.46 37.07 16.79
C ASP A 103 -22.67 36.23 16.33
N LYS A 104 -22.63 35.74 15.08
CA LYS A 104 -23.65 34.85 14.49
C LYS A 104 -23.05 33.56 14.04
N HIS A 105 -23.82 32.49 14.11
CA HIS A 105 -23.39 31.16 13.69
C HIS A 105 -23.83 30.87 12.26
N PHE A 106 -22.99 30.12 11.55
CA PHE A 106 -23.22 29.67 10.17
C PHE A 106 -22.78 28.21 10.06
N ILE A 107 -23.43 27.47 9.17
CA ILE A 107 -22.97 26.15 8.78
C ILE A 107 -22.36 26.27 7.40
N VAL A 108 -21.09 25.92 7.27
CA VAL A 108 -20.39 25.82 5.99
C VAL A 108 -20.27 24.35 5.62
N ILE A 109 -20.78 23.99 4.44
CA ILE A 109 -20.70 22.68 3.85
C ILE A 109 -19.73 22.75 2.69
N TRP A 110 -18.54 22.16 2.85
CA TRP A 110 -17.58 22.04 1.76
C TRP A 110 -17.81 20.74 1.02
N CYS A 111 -18.05 20.85 -0.29
CA CYS A 111 -18.33 19.77 -1.22
C CYS A 111 -17.18 19.67 -2.23
N PRO A 112 -16.06 19.01 -1.91
CA PRO A 112 -15.01 18.76 -2.91
C PRO A 112 -15.55 17.93 -4.06
N GLY A 113 -14.93 18.02 -5.24
CA GLY A 113 -15.25 17.14 -6.36
C GLY A 113 -15.10 15.68 -5.94
N GLY A 114 -16.13 14.88 -6.17
CA GLY A 114 -16.13 13.48 -5.72
C GLY A 114 -15.34 12.55 -6.64
N ASP A 115 -14.86 11.45 -6.09
CA ASP A 115 -14.02 10.48 -6.81
C ASP A 115 -14.80 9.45 -7.63
N ASN A 116 -16.08 9.21 -7.27
CA ASN A 116 -16.91 8.17 -7.88
C ASN A 116 -18.04 8.77 -8.74
N ARG A 117 -17.69 9.80 -9.54
CA ARG A 117 -18.65 10.43 -10.47
C ARG A 117 -19.15 9.40 -11.49
N PRO A 118 -20.39 9.52 -12.00
CA PRO A 118 -21.37 10.58 -11.72
C PRO A 118 -22.19 10.31 -10.44
N TYR A 119 -22.40 11.35 -9.68
CA TYR A 119 -23.30 11.33 -8.52
C TYR A 119 -24.72 11.72 -8.95
N SER A 120 -25.70 11.06 -8.34
CA SER A 120 -27.10 11.36 -8.53
C SER A 120 -27.82 11.55 -7.20
N SER A 121 -28.81 12.40 -7.16
CA SER A 121 -29.72 12.58 -6.01
C SER A 121 -31.13 12.29 -6.39
N PRO A 122 -32.08 12.04 -5.43
CA PRO A 122 -33.48 11.92 -5.72
C PRO A 122 -34.04 13.21 -6.36
N LYS A 123 -34.91 13.09 -7.32
CA LYS A 123 -35.60 14.24 -7.95
C LYS A 123 -36.46 15.00 -6.96
N THR A 124 -37.16 14.27 -6.09
CA THR A 124 -37.99 14.81 -5.00
C THR A 124 -37.68 14.04 -3.69
N MET A 125 -38.08 14.63 -2.55
CA MET A 125 -37.90 14.01 -1.23
C MET A 125 -39.07 13.10 -0.83
N GLU A 126 -40.02 12.85 -1.71
CA GLU A 126 -41.15 11.96 -1.47
C GLU A 126 -40.69 10.50 -1.35
N LYS A 127 -41.31 9.74 -0.42
CA LYS A 127 -40.85 8.37 -0.10
C LYS A 127 -41.01 7.39 -1.27
N ASP A 128 -41.92 7.61 -2.17
CA ASP A 128 -42.25 6.69 -3.27
C ASP A 128 -41.54 7.05 -4.59
N ASN A 129 -40.86 8.19 -4.64
CA ASN A 129 -40.13 8.59 -5.85
C ASN A 129 -38.74 7.95 -5.91
N ARG A 130 -38.57 7.02 -6.85
CA ARG A 130 -37.28 6.34 -7.13
C ARG A 130 -36.46 7.03 -8.23
N GLU A 131 -37.01 8.07 -8.86
CA GLU A 131 -36.31 8.79 -9.94
C GLU A 131 -35.10 9.53 -9.39
N ARG A 132 -33.98 9.31 -10.03
CA ARG A 132 -32.68 9.90 -9.66
C ARG A 132 -32.20 10.75 -10.81
N ILE A 133 -31.60 11.88 -10.47
CA ILE A 133 -31.09 12.84 -11.45
C ILE A 133 -29.66 13.21 -11.11
N HIS A 134 -28.85 13.34 -12.13
CA HIS A 134 -27.54 13.98 -12.06
C HIS A 134 -27.72 15.50 -12.07
N TYR A 135 -26.99 16.20 -11.24
CA TYR A 135 -26.96 17.66 -11.21
C TYR A 135 -25.53 18.15 -11.43
N ILE A 136 -25.40 19.28 -12.12
CA ILE A 136 -24.12 19.99 -12.34
C ILE A 136 -24.25 21.47 -11.98
N ARG A 137 -23.12 22.16 -11.79
CA ARG A 137 -23.11 23.62 -11.62
C ARG A 137 -22.88 24.29 -12.97
N LYS A 138 -23.65 25.32 -13.25
CA LYS A 138 -23.42 26.28 -14.33
C LYS A 138 -23.54 27.68 -13.75
N ALA A 139 -22.42 28.40 -13.70
CA ALA A 139 -22.32 29.64 -12.95
C ALA A 139 -22.88 29.45 -11.53
N SER A 140 -23.77 30.30 -11.05
CA SER A 140 -24.39 30.17 -9.71
C SER A 140 -25.58 29.19 -9.65
N ASN A 141 -25.92 28.50 -10.75
CA ASN A 141 -27.13 27.66 -10.81
C ASN A 141 -26.81 26.17 -10.73
N THR A 142 -27.66 25.42 -10.04
CA THR A 142 -27.68 23.96 -10.06
C THR A 142 -28.71 23.51 -11.11
N VAL A 143 -28.23 22.81 -12.14
CA VAL A 143 -29.04 22.41 -13.30
C VAL A 143 -28.90 20.91 -13.59
N VAL A 144 -29.85 20.37 -14.33
CA VAL A 144 -29.76 19.04 -14.92
C VAL A 144 -28.89 19.14 -16.15
N PRO A 145 -27.88 18.26 -16.31
CA PRO A 145 -27.01 18.27 -17.48
C PRO A 145 -27.74 17.97 -18.77
N SER A 146 -27.31 18.53 -19.89
CA SER A 146 -27.71 18.11 -21.25
C SER A 146 -27.18 16.70 -21.52
N GLU A 147 -27.66 16.04 -22.59
CA GLU A 147 -27.21 14.69 -22.97
C GLU A 147 -25.68 14.61 -23.19
N ASP A 148 -25.08 15.63 -23.77
CA ASP A 148 -23.63 15.65 -24.02
C ASP A 148 -22.84 15.90 -22.73
N GLU A 149 -23.31 16.76 -21.83
CA GLU A 149 -22.74 16.99 -20.52
C GLU A 149 -22.88 15.76 -19.62
N GLU A 150 -23.97 15.00 -19.75
CA GLU A 150 -24.13 13.74 -19.04
C GLU A 150 -23.12 12.70 -19.55
N LYS A 151 -22.90 12.60 -20.86
CA LYS A 151 -21.81 11.77 -21.42
C LYS A 151 -20.45 12.21 -20.93
N ASP A 152 -20.18 13.51 -20.85
CA ASP A 152 -18.94 14.03 -20.32
C ASP A 152 -18.79 13.69 -18.84
N LEU A 153 -19.86 13.78 -18.05
CA LEU A 153 -19.87 13.40 -16.65
C LEU A 153 -19.55 11.91 -16.43
N PHE A 154 -20.10 11.02 -17.26
CA PHE A 154 -19.74 9.60 -17.27
C PHE A 154 -18.29 9.36 -17.71
N ASN A 155 -17.78 10.15 -18.65
CA ASN A 155 -16.40 10.08 -19.08
C ASN A 155 -15.42 10.57 -18.00
N LEU A 156 -15.80 11.56 -17.19
CA LEU A 156 -14.99 12.06 -16.07
C LEU A 156 -14.75 10.99 -15.01
N ALA A 157 -15.69 10.09 -14.76
CA ALA A 157 -15.55 9.00 -13.81
C ALA A 157 -14.29 8.14 -14.03
N ASN A 158 -13.84 8.05 -15.28
CA ASN A 158 -12.70 7.22 -15.70
C ASN A 158 -11.43 8.03 -16.05
N ARG A 159 -11.46 9.37 -15.95
CA ARG A 159 -10.36 10.22 -16.44
C ARG A 159 -9.22 10.41 -15.43
N VAL A 160 -9.53 10.43 -14.12
CA VAL A 160 -8.49 10.63 -13.10
C VAL A 160 -8.23 9.31 -12.38
N PRO A 161 -7.09 8.63 -12.65
CA PRO A 161 -6.68 7.44 -11.94
C PRO A 161 -6.61 7.69 -10.43
N PHE A 162 -6.80 6.63 -9.64
CA PHE A 162 -6.79 6.75 -8.17
C PHE A 162 -5.51 7.41 -7.62
N ASP A 163 -4.37 7.05 -8.16
CA ASP A 163 -3.07 7.58 -7.76
C ASP A 163 -2.87 9.07 -8.06
N ASP A 164 -3.58 9.64 -9.05
CA ASP A 164 -3.51 11.07 -9.39
C ASP A 164 -4.64 11.92 -8.76
N ARG A 165 -5.52 11.32 -7.95
CA ARG A 165 -6.57 12.04 -7.23
C ARG A 165 -6.03 12.84 -6.05
N VAL A 166 -6.70 13.96 -5.75
CA VAL A 166 -6.38 14.80 -4.59
C VAL A 166 -6.86 14.12 -3.31
N ASN A 167 -6.00 14.06 -2.29
CA ASN A 167 -6.38 13.56 -0.98
C ASN A 167 -6.81 14.72 -0.08
N HIS A 168 -8.10 14.86 0.13
CA HIS A 168 -8.66 15.95 0.93
C HIS A 168 -8.46 15.77 2.45
N GLN A 169 -8.01 14.59 2.89
CA GLN A 169 -7.74 14.29 4.31
C GLN A 169 -6.31 14.63 4.71
N ALA A 170 -5.42 14.75 3.71
CA ALA A 170 -4.01 15.03 3.91
C ALA A 170 -3.71 16.53 3.85
N GLU A 171 -2.58 16.90 4.45
CA GLU A 171 -1.99 18.24 4.41
C GLU A 171 -0.62 18.19 3.74
N LEU A 172 -0.12 19.35 3.28
CA LEU A 172 1.22 19.43 2.68
C LEU A 172 2.32 18.91 3.61
N ALA A 173 2.15 19.09 4.92
CA ALA A 173 3.07 18.59 5.96
C ALA A 173 3.12 17.05 6.07
N ASP A 174 2.18 16.29 5.47
CA ASP A 174 2.24 14.84 5.39
C ASP A 174 3.24 14.34 4.33
N LEU A 175 3.75 15.25 3.47
CA LEU A 175 4.84 14.98 2.54
C LEU A 175 6.20 15.25 3.19
N ASN A 176 7.15 14.34 3.04
CA ASN A 176 8.48 14.43 3.63
C ASN A 176 9.51 14.89 2.61
N ILE A 177 10.12 16.04 2.86
CA ILE A 177 11.15 16.63 1.97
C ILE A 177 12.37 15.74 1.79
N ALA A 178 12.78 14.97 2.82
CA ALA A 178 13.96 14.09 2.70
C ALA A 178 13.68 12.92 1.75
N LEU A 179 12.46 12.37 1.74
CA LEU A 179 12.07 11.34 0.78
C LEU A 179 12.07 11.87 -0.65
N ILE A 180 11.55 13.10 -0.83
CA ILE A 180 11.56 13.78 -2.14
C ILE A 180 12.99 14.04 -2.60
N GLN A 181 13.86 14.55 -1.75
CA GLN A 181 15.26 14.81 -2.08
C GLN A 181 16.02 13.54 -2.43
N ASN A 182 15.81 12.47 -1.67
CA ASN A 182 16.42 11.16 -1.98
C ASN A 182 16.00 10.64 -3.35
N TYR A 183 14.70 10.71 -3.64
CA TYR A 183 14.16 10.33 -4.95
C TYR A 183 14.75 11.18 -6.07
N LEU A 184 14.70 12.52 -5.97
CA LEU A 184 15.21 13.44 -6.99
C LEU A 184 16.71 13.25 -7.25
N LYS A 185 17.48 12.98 -6.19
CA LYS A 185 18.91 12.66 -6.29
C LYS A 185 19.14 11.35 -7.03
N GLU A 186 18.38 10.32 -6.70
CA GLU A 186 18.51 8.99 -7.29
C GLU A 186 18.22 8.98 -8.78
N ILE A 187 17.15 9.68 -9.21
CA ILE A 187 16.79 9.78 -10.63
C ILE A 187 17.63 10.83 -11.41
N GLY A 188 18.53 11.54 -10.75
CA GLY A 188 19.36 12.59 -11.39
C GLY A 188 18.57 13.81 -11.86
N SER A 189 17.45 14.14 -11.21
CA SER A 189 16.58 15.25 -11.60
C SER A 189 17.21 16.62 -11.33
N SER A 190 17.02 17.57 -12.25
CA SER A 190 17.40 18.97 -12.04
C SER A 190 16.66 19.63 -10.86
N LEU A 191 15.49 19.13 -10.48
CA LEU A 191 14.73 19.58 -9.32
C LEU A 191 15.45 19.32 -8.00
N TYR A 192 16.46 18.42 -7.96
CA TYR A 192 17.22 18.15 -6.75
C TYR A 192 17.93 19.41 -6.20
N GLU A 193 18.55 20.21 -7.06
CA GLU A 193 19.18 21.46 -6.63
C GLU A 193 18.13 22.47 -6.15
N LYS A 194 16.99 22.58 -6.82
CA LYS A 194 15.86 23.41 -6.41
C LYS A 194 15.32 23.01 -5.03
N SER A 195 15.31 21.71 -4.70
CA SER A 195 14.81 21.17 -3.43
C SER A 195 15.61 21.59 -2.20
N LYS A 196 16.85 22.07 -2.36
CA LYS A 196 17.72 22.48 -1.25
C LYS A 196 17.45 23.90 -0.74
N GLN A 197 16.94 24.78 -1.59
CA GLN A 197 16.81 26.21 -1.30
C GLN A 197 15.47 26.81 -1.75
N GLY A 198 14.65 26.07 -2.49
CA GLY A 198 13.38 26.51 -3.05
C GLY A 198 12.19 26.40 -2.09
N ASP A 199 11.07 26.98 -2.51
CA ASP A 199 9.79 26.80 -1.85
C ASP A 199 9.30 25.37 -1.98
N PHE A 200 8.87 24.77 -0.87
CA PHE A 200 8.43 23.38 -0.82
C PHE A 200 7.17 23.15 -1.64
N THR A 201 6.24 24.11 -1.63
CA THR A 201 4.99 24.04 -2.40
C THR A 201 5.27 24.08 -3.89
N GLU A 202 6.17 24.98 -4.32
CA GLU A 202 6.58 25.09 -5.72
C GLU A 202 7.24 23.78 -6.20
N LEU A 203 8.16 23.22 -5.40
CA LEU A 203 8.79 21.94 -5.70
C LEU A 203 7.75 20.81 -5.89
N CYS A 204 6.82 20.67 -4.95
CA CYS A 204 5.78 19.65 -5.01
C CYS A 204 4.82 19.86 -6.20
N SER A 205 4.59 21.12 -6.59
CA SER A 205 3.82 21.49 -7.78
C SER A 205 4.54 21.08 -9.07
N ASP A 206 5.84 21.37 -9.17
CA ASP A 206 6.67 20.98 -10.31
C ASP A 206 6.74 19.46 -10.50
N MET A 207 6.75 18.71 -9.40
CA MET A 207 6.64 17.24 -9.40
C MET A 207 5.22 16.75 -9.68
N ASN A 208 4.24 17.63 -9.75
CA ASN A 208 2.82 17.31 -9.91
C ASN A 208 2.29 16.29 -8.87
N ILE A 209 2.76 16.40 -7.62
CA ILE A 209 2.35 15.55 -6.48
C ILE A 209 1.38 16.26 -5.53
N ILE A 210 1.03 17.50 -5.82
CA ILE A 210 0.01 18.29 -5.12
C ILE A 210 -0.98 18.89 -6.12
N SER A 211 -2.10 19.34 -5.61
CA SER A 211 -3.06 20.20 -6.30
C SER A 211 -3.14 21.54 -5.57
N THR A 212 -3.06 22.61 -6.32
CA THR A 212 -3.14 23.98 -5.80
C THR A 212 -4.41 24.65 -6.30
N LEU A 213 -5.26 25.08 -5.37
CA LEU A 213 -6.38 25.96 -5.64
C LEU A 213 -6.17 27.25 -4.85
N PRO A 214 -6.85 28.36 -5.20
CA PRO A 214 -6.67 29.62 -4.49
C PRO A 214 -6.89 29.52 -2.98
N GLU A 215 -7.77 28.61 -2.56
CA GLU A 215 -8.17 28.42 -1.17
C GLU A 215 -7.43 27.29 -0.44
N TYR A 216 -6.73 26.39 -1.14
CA TYR A 216 -5.97 25.32 -0.49
C TYR A 216 -4.88 24.69 -1.37
N VAL A 217 -3.93 24.07 -0.70
CA VAL A 217 -2.93 23.17 -1.30
C VAL A 217 -3.08 21.79 -0.68
N LYS A 218 -3.28 20.76 -1.50
CA LYS A 218 -3.50 19.39 -1.03
C LYS A 218 -2.64 18.37 -1.80
N PRO A 219 -2.08 17.37 -1.10
CA PRO A 219 -1.37 16.28 -1.75
C PRO A 219 -2.28 15.46 -2.67
N LYS A 220 -1.68 14.95 -3.73
CA LYS A 220 -2.26 13.86 -4.51
C LYS A 220 -1.90 12.50 -3.90
N ASN A 221 -2.70 11.48 -4.17
CA ASN A 221 -2.48 10.14 -3.62
C ASN A 221 -1.07 9.60 -3.93
N VAL A 222 -0.57 9.79 -5.16
CA VAL A 222 0.78 9.38 -5.54
C VAL A 222 1.85 10.05 -4.68
N GLY A 223 1.69 11.33 -4.36
CA GLY A 223 2.61 12.05 -3.48
C GLY A 223 2.69 11.41 -2.09
N LEU A 224 1.54 11.10 -1.50
CA LEU A 224 1.47 10.42 -0.20
C LEU A 224 2.02 9.00 -0.25
N MET A 225 1.77 8.24 -1.32
CA MET A 225 2.25 6.87 -1.46
C MET A 225 3.77 6.77 -1.54
N PHE A 226 4.45 7.75 -2.14
CA PHE A 226 5.90 7.73 -2.31
C PHE A 226 6.66 8.60 -1.33
N PHE A 227 6.05 9.67 -0.84
CA PHE A 227 6.73 10.71 -0.07
C PHE A 227 6.11 10.99 1.31
N SER A 228 5.19 10.16 1.79
CA SER A 228 4.80 10.10 3.20
C SER A 228 5.56 8.97 3.91
N MET A 229 5.93 9.18 5.18
CA MET A 229 6.54 8.12 6.00
C MET A 229 5.55 7.01 6.33
N GLU A 230 4.26 7.31 6.40
CA GLU A 230 3.19 6.40 6.77
C GLU A 230 2.03 6.46 5.75
N PRO A 231 2.22 5.93 4.52
CA PRO A 231 1.16 5.92 3.51
C PRO A 231 -0.09 5.16 3.96
N ASP A 232 0.05 4.14 4.79
CA ASP A 232 -1.02 3.30 5.34
C ASP A 232 -2.00 4.09 6.24
N LYS A 233 -1.60 5.26 6.77
CA LYS A 233 -2.50 6.21 7.43
C LYS A 233 -3.63 6.70 6.50
N PHE A 234 -3.33 6.90 5.23
CA PHE A 234 -4.26 7.39 4.21
C PHE A 234 -4.87 6.25 3.39
N PHE A 235 -4.11 5.19 3.16
CA PHE A 235 -4.45 4.03 2.35
C PHE A 235 -4.23 2.76 3.18
N PRO A 236 -5.21 2.36 4.01
CA PRO A 236 -5.07 1.17 4.86
C PRO A 236 -4.69 -0.07 4.06
N CYS A 237 -3.81 -0.90 4.63
CA CYS A 237 -3.25 -2.10 3.99
C CYS A 237 -2.35 -1.81 2.77
N THR A 238 -1.75 -0.60 2.70
CA THR A 238 -0.68 -0.29 1.77
C THR A 238 0.62 -0.88 2.31
N GLN A 239 0.79 -2.20 2.13
CA GLN A 239 1.92 -2.98 2.61
C GLN A 239 2.13 -4.21 1.74
N ILE A 240 3.29 -4.83 1.89
CA ILE A 240 3.63 -6.13 1.30
C ILE A 240 3.86 -7.10 2.46
N ASP A 241 3.08 -8.17 2.51
CA ASP A 241 3.21 -9.24 3.49
C ASP A 241 3.85 -10.46 2.83
N ILE A 242 4.96 -10.94 3.39
CA ILE A 242 5.62 -12.18 2.97
C ILE A 242 5.37 -13.23 4.03
N VAL A 243 4.56 -14.24 3.68
CA VAL A 243 4.12 -15.29 4.58
C VAL A 243 4.72 -16.62 4.12
N GLN A 244 5.52 -17.25 4.96
CA GLN A 244 6.15 -18.53 4.68
C GLN A 244 5.43 -19.64 5.43
N PHE A 245 5.18 -20.76 4.75
CA PHE A 245 4.51 -21.94 5.26
C PHE A 245 5.47 -23.15 5.27
N PRO A 246 6.44 -23.23 6.22
CA PRO A 246 7.45 -24.29 6.23
C PRO A 246 6.87 -25.70 6.35
N ASP A 247 5.72 -25.84 7.01
CA ASP A 247 5.02 -27.11 7.18
C ASP A 247 3.89 -27.34 6.13
N GLY A 248 3.78 -26.43 5.14
CA GLY A 248 2.68 -26.36 4.16
C GLY A 248 1.46 -25.60 4.68
N LEU A 249 0.49 -25.37 3.78
CA LEU A 249 -0.78 -24.71 4.14
C LEU A 249 -1.52 -25.53 5.21
N GLY A 250 -1.97 -24.85 6.29
CA GLY A 250 -2.62 -25.51 7.43
C GLY A 250 -1.64 -26.11 8.45
N GLY A 251 -0.34 -25.98 8.26
CA GLY A 251 0.68 -26.31 9.25
C GLY A 251 0.68 -25.37 10.45
N ASN A 252 1.38 -25.76 11.52
CA ASN A 252 1.43 -24.96 12.75
C ASN A 252 2.53 -23.87 12.75
N ASN A 253 3.39 -23.84 11.72
CA ASN A 253 4.52 -22.94 11.62
C ASN A 253 4.26 -21.95 10.49
N ILE A 254 4.01 -20.70 10.85
CA ILE A 254 3.80 -19.59 9.92
C ILE A 254 4.80 -18.50 10.29
N ILE A 255 5.55 -18.02 9.31
CA ILE A 255 6.52 -16.93 9.49
C ILE A 255 6.06 -15.78 8.60
N GLU A 256 5.75 -14.65 9.22
CA GLU A 256 5.24 -13.47 8.54
C GLU A 256 6.22 -12.29 8.68
N ASN A 257 6.44 -11.60 7.56
CA ASN A 257 7.23 -10.37 7.49
C ASN A 257 6.44 -9.33 6.71
N THR A 258 6.13 -8.20 7.37
CA THR A 258 5.36 -7.09 6.80
C THR A 258 6.28 -5.92 6.45
N PHE A 259 6.18 -5.42 5.22
CA PHE A 259 6.93 -4.27 4.71
C PHE A 259 5.99 -3.09 4.52
N LYS A 260 6.25 -1.98 5.23
CA LYS A 260 5.46 -0.75 5.25
C LYS A 260 6.30 0.46 4.85
N GLY A 261 5.67 1.65 4.81
CA GLY A 261 6.32 2.90 4.43
C GLY A 261 6.14 3.27 2.95
N PRO A 262 6.95 4.16 2.38
CA PRO A 262 6.87 4.57 0.98
C PRO A 262 6.91 3.40 0.00
N LEU A 263 6.07 3.40 -1.04
CA LEU A 263 5.89 2.24 -1.93
C LEU A 263 7.20 1.69 -2.52
N HIS A 264 8.10 2.55 -2.96
CA HIS A 264 9.38 2.13 -3.52
C HIS A 264 10.30 1.49 -2.48
N GLN A 265 10.22 1.92 -1.21
CA GLN A 265 10.97 1.31 -0.11
C GLN A 265 10.39 -0.05 0.25
N GLN A 266 9.07 -0.16 0.41
CA GLN A 266 8.40 -1.45 0.64
C GLN A 266 8.82 -2.49 -0.41
N LEU A 267 8.76 -2.10 -1.70
CA LEU A 267 9.12 -3.00 -2.80
C LEU A 267 10.59 -3.43 -2.71
N ARG A 268 11.51 -2.50 -2.46
CA ARG A 268 12.94 -2.79 -2.34
C ARG A 268 13.26 -3.70 -1.15
N GLU A 269 12.69 -3.41 0.01
CA GLU A 269 12.90 -4.19 1.22
C GLU A 269 12.33 -5.61 1.08
N ALA A 270 11.12 -5.75 0.53
CA ALA A 270 10.51 -7.04 0.24
C ALA A 270 11.36 -7.85 -0.76
N LEU A 271 11.83 -7.23 -1.84
CA LEU A 271 12.70 -7.87 -2.83
C LEU A 271 14.06 -8.25 -2.24
N GLN A 272 14.64 -7.41 -1.38
CA GLN A 272 15.87 -7.73 -0.68
C GLN A 272 15.70 -8.92 0.28
N PHE A 273 14.57 -8.97 1.00
CA PHE A 273 14.22 -10.11 1.85
C PHE A 273 14.07 -11.39 1.03
N ILE A 274 13.33 -11.34 -0.08
CA ILE A 274 13.15 -12.47 -1.00
C ILE A 274 14.52 -12.97 -1.48
N ARG A 275 15.39 -12.07 -1.93
CA ARG A 275 16.73 -12.40 -2.44
C ARG A 275 17.62 -13.06 -1.40
N ASN A 276 17.57 -12.58 -0.15
CA ASN A 276 18.49 -13.00 0.91
C ASN A 276 17.98 -14.20 1.71
N SER A 277 16.66 -14.37 1.84
CA SER A 277 16.06 -15.34 2.75
C SER A 277 15.32 -16.47 2.04
N ILE A 278 14.82 -16.23 0.81
CA ILE A 278 13.99 -17.19 0.09
C ILE A 278 14.73 -17.80 -1.10
N VAL A 279 15.43 -16.97 -1.90
CA VAL A 279 16.17 -17.46 -3.07
C VAL A 279 17.40 -18.24 -2.65
N GLN A 280 17.47 -19.49 -3.09
CA GLN A 280 18.57 -20.40 -2.82
C GLN A 280 19.26 -20.82 -4.12
N LYS A 281 20.58 -21.01 -4.06
CA LYS A 281 21.41 -21.46 -5.16
C LYS A 281 21.87 -22.89 -4.92
N LYS A 282 21.74 -23.77 -5.92
CA LYS A 282 22.25 -25.12 -5.89
C LYS A 282 23.23 -25.36 -7.05
N ILE A 283 24.30 -26.08 -6.78
CA ILE A 283 25.31 -26.46 -7.77
C ILE A 283 25.00 -27.89 -8.20
N ILE A 284 24.81 -28.12 -9.49
CA ILE A 284 24.54 -29.44 -10.08
C ILE A 284 25.78 -29.86 -10.86
N LYS A 285 26.40 -30.98 -10.46
CA LYS A 285 27.49 -31.61 -11.24
C LYS A 285 26.85 -32.46 -12.34
N VAL A 286 27.14 -32.13 -13.59
CA VAL A 286 26.74 -32.94 -14.75
C VAL A 286 27.85 -33.92 -15.04
N ALA A 287 27.53 -35.21 -15.16
CA ALA A 287 28.51 -36.29 -15.21
C ALA A 287 29.57 -36.19 -16.32
N ASP A 288 29.29 -35.53 -17.44
CA ASP A 288 30.15 -35.46 -18.61
C ASP A 288 30.68 -34.03 -18.92
N LYS A 289 30.51 -33.08 -17.96
CA LYS A 289 31.03 -31.71 -18.08
C LYS A 289 32.07 -31.42 -16.99
N ALA A 290 33.18 -30.80 -17.37
CA ALA A 290 34.18 -30.32 -16.41
C ALA A 290 33.64 -29.18 -15.52
N GLU A 291 32.68 -28.41 -16.01
CA GLU A 291 32.05 -27.28 -15.33
C GLU A 291 30.75 -27.73 -14.69
N ALA A 292 30.50 -27.28 -13.45
CA ALA A 292 29.25 -27.52 -12.75
C ALA A 292 28.21 -26.48 -13.18
N ASP A 293 27.02 -26.93 -13.56
CA ASP A 293 25.88 -26.04 -13.77
C ASP A 293 25.31 -25.63 -12.40
N TRP A 294 24.72 -24.43 -12.33
CA TRP A 294 24.06 -23.96 -11.12
C TRP A 294 22.68 -23.43 -11.44
N VAL A 295 21.76 -23.66 -10.53
CA VAL A 295 20.35 -23.24 -10.66
C VAL A 295 19.88 -22.58 -9.38
N PHE A 296 18.87 -21.75 -9.48
CA PHE A 296 18.14 -21.18 -8.34
C PHE A 296 16.85 -21.97 -8.10
N ASN A 297 16.41 -22.04 -6.84
CA ASN A 297 15.06 -22.54 -6.54
C ASN A 297 14.01 -21.70 -7.26
N TYR A 298 14.18 -20.36 -7.21
CA TYR A 298 13.38 -19.37 -7.94
C TYR A 298 14.32 -18.36 -8.57
N PRO A 299 14.25 -18.09 -9.88
CA PRO A 299 15.05 -17.02 -10.50
C PRO A 299 14.56 -15.66 -9.99
N TYR A 300 15.45 -14.91 -9.34
CA TYR A 300 15.13 -13.62 -8.72
C TYR A 300 14.43 -12.66 -9.68
N ALA A 301 14.86 -12.56 -10.93
CA ALA A 301 14.28 -11.67 -11.93
C ALA A 301 12.78 -11.96 -12.23
N ALA A 302 12.33 -13.22 -12.05
CA ALA A 302 10.92 -13.55 -12.21
C ALA A 302 10.08 -13.05 -11.03
N LEU A 303 10.60 -13.19 -9.80
CA LEU A 303 9.95 -12.69 -8.57
C LEU A 303 9.94 -11.16 -8.53
N GLU A 304 11.05 -10.51 -8.92
CA GLU A 304 11.15 -9.06 -9.02
C GLU A 304 10.08 -8.48 -9.95
N GLU A 305 9.96 -9.02 -11.16
CA GLU A 305 8.97 -8.54 -12.13
C GLU A 305 7.53 -8.81 -11.65
N ALA A 306 7.26 -9.99 -11.07
CA ALA A 306 5.94 -10.34 -10.57
C ALA A 306 5.50 -9.45 -9.40
N LEU A 307 6.40 -9.17 -8.45
CA LEU A 307 6.10 -8.30 -7.30
C LEU A 307 5.98 -6.82 -7.71
N ALA A 308 6.86 -6.34 -8.61
CA ALA A 308 6.75 -4.98 -9.16
C ALA A 308 5.41 -4.78 -9.88
N ASN A 309 4.95 -5.77 -10.64
CA ASN A 309 3.64 -5.74 -11.28
C ASN A 309 2.49 -5.74 -10.26
N ALA A 310 2.59 -6.50 -9.17
CA ALA A 310 1.60 -6.47 -8.09
C ALA A 310 1.49 -5.07 -7.47
N VAL A 311 2.61 -4.40 -7.17
CA VAL A 311 2.63 -3.01 -6.67
C VAL A 311 2.04 -2.04 -7.69
N TYR A 312 2.38 -2.18 -8.97
CA TYR A 312 1.90 -1.30 -10.02
C TYR A 312 0.39 -1.40 -10.24
N HIS A 313 -0.18 -2.61 -10.14
CA HIS A 313 -1.57 -2.88 -10.49
C HIS A 313 -2.53 -2.97 -9.31
N LYS A 314 -2.04 -2.96 -8.05
CA LYS A 314 -2.87 -2.98 -6.84
C LYS A 314 -3.90 -1.84 -6.85
N GLY A 315 -5.11 -2.11 -6.36
CA GLY A 315 -6.11 -1.10 -6.01
C GLY A 315 -5.83 -0.57 -4.59
N TYR A 316 -5.31 0.65 -4.50
CA TYR A 316 -4.97 1.26 -3.20
C TYR A 316 -6.18 1.82 -2.44
N ASP A 317 -7.35 1.75 -3.03
CA ASP A 317 -8.67 1.98 -2.41
C ASP A 317 -9.25 0.72 -1.75
N ILE A 318 -8.62 -0.45 -1.98
CA ILE A 318 -9.01 -1.74 -1.43
C ILE A 318 -8.15 -2.06 -0.21
N ARG A 319 -8.80 -2.47 0.89
CA ARG A 319 -8.15 -2.77 2.18
C ARG A 319 -7.61 -4.20 2.26
N GLU A 320 -6.89 -4.61 1.21
CA GLU A 320 -6.19 -5.89 1.16
C GLU A 320 -4.71 -5.64 0.85
N PRO A 321 -3.75 -6.27 1.54
CA PRO A 321 -2.33 -6.13 1.25
C PRO A 321 -1.94 -6.84 -0.04
N ILE A 322 -0.71 -6.62 -0.51
CA ILE A 322 -0.06 -7.56 -1.44
C ILE A 322 0.50 -8.68 -0.58
N GLU A 323 0.14 -9.92 -0.87
CA GLU A 323 0.58 -11.08 -0.13
C GLU A 323 1.50 -11.94 -0.98
N VAL A 324 2.69 -12.26 -0.47
CA VAL A 324 3.65 -13.20 -1.07
C VAL A 324 3.65 -14.45 -0.21
N ARG A 325 3.00 -15.51 -0.67
CA ARG A 325 2.92 -16.80 0.00
C ARG A 325 4.06 -17.69 -0.46
N VAL A 326 4.90 -18.11 0.46
CA VAL A 326 6.02 -19.01 0.17
C VAL A 326 5.68 -20.39 0.70
N GLU A 327 5.40 -21.29 -0.21
CA GLU A 327 5.10 -22.70 0.05
C GLU A 327 6.30 -23.58 -0.34
N LYS A 328 6.20 -24.89 -0.10
CA LYS A 328 7.27 -25.84 -0.42
C LYS A 328 7.56 -25.92 -1.92
N GLU A 329 6.53 -25.88 -2.74
CA GLU A 329 6.61 -26.14 -4.16
C GLU A 329 6.49 -24.89 -5.03
N MET A 330 6.01 -23.77 -4.46
CA MET A 330 5.75 -22.55 -5.21
C MET A 330 5.78 -21.29 -4.35
N ILE A 331 5.88 -20.17 -5.03
CA ILE A 331 5.58 -18.85 -4.47
C ILE A 331 4.36 -18.31 -5.21
N GLU A 332 3.35 -17.89 -4.43
CA GLU A 332 2.21 -17.13 -4.94
C GLU A 332 2.33 -15.66 -4.58
N ILE A 333 2.12 -14.78 -5.54
CA ILE A 333 2.00 -13.34 -5.31
C ILE A 333 0.56 -12.95 -5.62
N VAL A 334 -0.17 -12.56 -4.57
CA VAL A 334 -1.60 -12.22 -4.62
C VAL A 334 -1.77 -10.71 -4.51
N SER A 335 -2.58 -10.13 -5.38
CA SER A 335 -2.93 -8.70 -5.36
C SER A 335 -4.40 -8.48 -5.68
N PHE A 336 -4.94 -7.37 -5.20
CA PHE A 336 -6.35 -6.99 -5.33
C PHE A 336 -6.49 -5.56 -5.90
N PRO A 337 -7.54 -5.34 -6.74
CA PRO A 337 -8.34 -6.32 -7.43
C PRO A 337 -7.56 -7.00 -8.57
N GLY A 338 -8.23 -7.86 -9.31
CA GLY A 338 -7.68 -8.47 -10.52
C GLY A 338 -7.39 -7.45 -11.64
N PRO A 339 -6.91 -7.92 -12.80
CA PRO A 339 -6.54 -7.08 -13.92
C PRO A 339 -7.76 -6.38 -14.54
N ASP A 340 -7.54 -5.45 -15.49
CA ASP A 340 -8.63 -4.85 -16.26
C ASP A 340 -9.46 -5.93 -16.97
N ARG A 341 -10.77 -5.73 -17.07
CA ARG A 341 -11.74 -6.69 -17.68
C ARG A 341 -11.42 -7.12 -19.11
N SER A 342 -10.57 -6.39 -19.83
CA SER A 342 -10.08 -6.78 -21.16
C SER A 342 -8.99 -7.86 -21.11
N VAL A 343 -8.46 -8.21 -19.92
CA VAL A 343 -7.51 -9.30 -19.71
C VAL A 343 -8.31 -10.58 -19.49
N THR A 344 -8.27 -11.49 -20.43
CA THR A 344 -9.00 -12.77 -20.34
C THR A 344 -8.16 -13.87 -19.72
N GLN A 345 -8.79 -14.85 -19.08
CA GLN A 345 -8.12 -16.06 -18.57
C GLN A 345 -7.35 -16.79 -19.68
N GLU A 346 -7.90 -16.85 -20.89
CA GLU A 346 -7.22 -17.48 -22.02
C GLU A 346 -5.96 -16.71 -22.43
N GLY A 347 -6.00 -15.37 -22.37
CA GLY A 347 -4.84 -14.50 -22.62
C GLY A 347 -3.75 -14.73 -21.57
N LEU A 348 -4.11 -14.91 -20.31
CA LEU A 348 -3.18 -15.22 -19.21
C LEU A 348 -2.53 -16.59 -19.40
N LYS A 349 -3.32 -17.65 -19.72
CA LYS A 349 -2.82 -19.00 -20.01
C LYS A 349 -1.85 -19.03 -21.20
N ARG A 350 -2.05 -18.15 -22.18
CA ARG A 350 -1.16 -18.02 -23.35
C ARG A 350 -0.01 -17.03 -23.15
N TYR A 351 0.10 -16.39 -21.98
CA TYR A 351 1.05 -15.32 -21.68
C TYR A 351 0.99 -14.16 -22.66
N LYS A 352 -0.17 -13.92 -23.25
CA LYS A 352 -0.37 -12.91 -24.28
C LYS A 352 -1.51 -11.97 -23.88
N VAL A 353 -1.13 -10.84 -23.31
CA VAL A 353 -2.05 -9.77 -22.90
C VAL A 353 -1.70 -8.52 -23.71
N THR A 354 -2.65 -8.03 -24.49
CA THR A 354 -2.46 -6.84 -25.36
C THR A 354 -2.95 -5.53 -24.71
N ASN A 355 -3.60 -5.65 -23.56
CA ASN A 355 -4.14 -4.49 -22.85
C ASN A 355 -3.02 -3.60 -22.27
N ARG A 356 -3.21 -2.28 -22.41
CA ARG A 356 -2.33 -1.23 -21.86
C ARG A 356 -3.06 -0.28 -20.92
N ARG A 357 -4.17 -0.71 -20.32
CA ARG A 357 -4.89 0.08 -19.33
C ARG A 357 -4.25 -0.14 -17.97
N TYR A 358 -3.47 0.84 -17.54
CA TYR A 358 -2.81 0.84 -16.24
C TYR A 358 -3.69 1.56 -15.22
N ARG A 359 -3.96 0.90 -14.08
CA ARG A 359 -4.79 1.46 -13.00
C ARG A 359 -4.10 2.65 -12.33
N ASN A 360 -2.81 2.53 -12.06
CA ASN A 360 -2.02 3.52 -11.33
C ASN A 360 -0.89 4.04 -12.21
N ARG A 361 -1.21 4.90 -13.15
CA ARG A 361 -0.25 5.37 -14.15
C ARG A 361 0.91 6.15 -13.53
N ARG A 362 0.63 7.00 -12.55
CA ARG A 362 1.63 7.82 -11.86
C ARG A 362 2.58 6.99 -11.01
N ILE A 363 2.05 5.94 -10.34
CA ILE A 363 2.88 4.95 -9.62
C ILE A 363 3.85 4.31 -10.61
N GLY A 364 3.35 3.87 -11.77
CA GLY A 364 4.19 3.27 -12.80
C GLY A 364 5.27 4.20 -13.35
N ASP A 365 4.97 5.49 -13.52
CA ASP A 365 5.94 6.49 -13.99
C ASP A 365 7.09 6.63 -12.96
N ILE A 366 6.79 6.78 -11.67
CA ILE A 366 7.80 6.89 -10.61
C ILE A 366 8.62 5.60 -10.46
N LEU A 367 7.97 4.42 -10.46
CA LEU A 367 8.68 3.14 -10.40
C LEU A 367 9.63 2.95 -11.59
N LYS A 368 9.24 3.44 -12.77
CA LYS A 368 10.09 3.40 -13.97
C LYS A 368 11.29 4.33 -13.85
N GLU A 369 11.12 5.54 -13.35
CA GLU A 369 12.23 6.47 -13.08
C GLU A 369 13.22 5.90 -12.08
N LEU A 370 12.74 5.15 -11.09
CA LEU A 370 13.56 4.41 -10.12
C LEU A 370 14.12 3.08 -10.66
N HIS A 371 13.91 2.75 -11.93
CA HIS A 371 14.30 1.49 -12.56
C HIS A 371 13.74 0.22 -11.89
N LEU A 372 12.62 0.35 -11.17
CA LEU A 372 11.92 -0.76 -10.52
C LEU A 372 10.90 -1.46 -11.44
N THR A 373 10.57 -0.86 -12.58
CA THR A 373 9.76 -1.45 -13.65
C THR A 373 10.13 -0.85 -15.02
N GLU A 374 9.87 -1.57 -16.11
CA GLU A 374 10.14 -1.06 -17.46
C GLU A 374 8.92 -0.40 -18.14
N GLY A 375 7.70 -0.72 -17.72
CA GLY A 375 6.47 -0.10 -18.19
C GLY A 375 6.17 -0.29 -19.70
N ARG A 376 6.73 -1.34 -20.34
CA ARG A 376 6.60 -1.60 -21.79
C ARG A 376 5.78 -2.85 -22.16
N ASN A 377 5.00 -3.39 -21.21
CA ASN A 377 4.26 -4.66 -21.41
C ASN A 377 5.18 -5.86 -21.70
N THR A 378 6.38 -5.86 -21.14
CA THR A 378 7.40 -6.92 -21.32
C THR A 378 7.39 -7.91 -20.14
N GLY A 379 6.57 -7.69 -19.10
CA GLY A 379 6.62 -8.41 -17.83
C GLY A 379 6.48 -9.93 -17.97
N PHE A 380 5.47 -10.42 -18.70
CA PHE A 380 5.33 -11.87 -18.94
C PHE A 380 6.55 -12.45 -19.66
N GLY A 381 7.05 -11.73 -20.68
CA GLY A 381 8.23 -12.16 -21.43
C GLY A 381 9.49 -12.25 -20.57
N LYS A 382 9.68 -11.33 -19.63
CA LYS A 382 10.79 -11.36 -18.68
C LYS A 382 10.69 -12.53 -17.71
N ILE A 383 9.50 -12.74 -17.11
CA ILE A 383 9.25 -13.85 -16.21
C ILE A 383 9.52 -15.17 -16.92
N LEU A 384 8.94 -15.38 -18.11
CA LEU A 384 9.12 -16.59 -18.90
C LEU A 384 10.60 -16.83 -19.24
N ARG A 385 11.31 -15.81 -19.71
CA ARG A 385 12.72 -15.93 -20.06
C ARG A 385 13.59 -16.25 -18.84
N ALA A 386 13.33 -15.62 -17.70
CA ALA A 386 14.08 -15.89 -16.48
C ALA A 386 13.91 -17.34 -16.01
N LEU A 387 12.67 -17.86 -16.09
CA LEU A 387 12.35 -19.24 -15.75
C LEU A 387 12.97 -20.24 -16.75
N GLU A 388 12.90 -19.94 -18.05
CA GLU A 388 13.50 -20.77 -19.11
C GLU A 388 15.03 -20.87 -18.94
N VAL A 389 15.71 -19.76 -18.72
CA VAL A 389 17.19 -19.73 -18.50
C VAL A 389 17.57 -20.52 -17.26
N ASN A 390 16.75 -20.50 -16.20
CA ASN A 390 17.00 -21.28 -14.98
C ASN A 390 16.60 -22.77 -15.11
N GLY A 391 15.87 -23.16 -16.16
CA GLY A 391 15.33 -24.51 -16.28
C GLY A 391 14.13 -24.78 -15.34
N SER A 392 13.47 -23.74 -14.87
CA SER A 392 12.30 -23.81 -13.98
C SER A 392 11.00 -24.11 -14.72
N PRO A 393 9.98 -24.67 -14.04
CA PRO A 393 8.65 -24.83 -14.61
C PRO A 393 8.04 -23.49 -15.06
N LYS A 394 7.07 -23.55 -15.98
CA LYS A 394 6.35 -22.36 -16.43
C LYS A 394 5.48 -21.81 -15.31
N PRO A 395 5.31 -20.47 -15.24
CA PRO A 395 4.49 -19.83 -14.24
C PRO A 395 3.01 -20.01 -14.55
N GLU A 396 2.14 -19.82 -13.57
CA GLU A 396 0.70 -19.69 -13.77
C GLU A 396 0.22 -18.32 -13.35
N PHE A 397 -0.75 -17.79 -14.10
CA PHE A 397 -1.42 -16.54 -13.80
C PHE A 397 -2.93 -16.76 -13.74
N GLU A 398 -3.56 -16.30 -12.66
CA GLU A 398 -4.96 -16.56 -12.41
C GLU A 398 -5.69 -15.28 -11.96
N THR A 399 -6.93 -15.17 -12.40
CA THR A 399 -7.93 -14.24 -11.87
C THR A 399 -9.30 -14.92 -11.97
N ASP A 400 -10.31 -14.45 -11.24
CA ASP A 400 -11.69 -14.93 -11.36
C ASP A 400 -12.47 -14.15 -12.45
N ASP A 401 -13.70 -14.56 -12.74
CA ASP A 401 -14.56 -13.93 -13.74
C ASP A 401 -14.94 -12.49 -13.35
N ASP A 402 -14.99 -12.18 -12.06
CA ASP A 402 -15.27 -10.85 -11.53
C ASP A 402 -14.02 -9.95 -11.46
N HIS A 403 -12.85 -10.47 -11.79
CA HIS A 403 -11.55 -9.81 -11.67
C HIS A 403 -11.32 -9.25 -10.26
N SER A 404 -11.66 -10.04 -9.23
CA SER A 404 -11.57 -9.63 -7.84
C SER A 404 -10.16 -9.75 -7.26
N TYR A 405 -9.32 -10.64 -7.82
CA TYR A 405 -7.92 -10.85 -7.44
C TYR A 405 -7.05 -11.18 -8.64
N PHE A 406 -5.74 -11.10 -8.44
CA PHE A 406 -4.74 -11.62 -9.39
C PHE A 406 -3.67 -12.39 -8.64
N ILE A 407 -3.38 -13.61 -9.12
CA ILE A 407 -2.35 -14.49 -8.56
C ILE A 407 -1.30 -14.76 -9.63
N SER A 408 -0.02 -14.58 -9.24
CA SER A 408 1.13 -15.06 -10.01
C SER A 408 1.77 -16.20 -9.25
N ARG A 409 1.80 -17.44 -9.83
CA ARG A 409 2.44 -18.63 -9.26
C ARG A 409 3.76 -18.90 -9.96
N ILE A 410 4.82 -18.98 -9.19
CA ILE A 410 6.17 -19.33 -9.65
C ILE A 410 6.58 -20.59 -8.92
N PHE A 411 6.78 -21.68 -9.69
CA PHE A 411 7.08 -23.00 -9.14
C PHE A 411 8.58 -23.14 -8.86
N VAL A 412 8.90 -23.91 -7.82
CA VAL A 412 10.26 -24.24 -7.45
C VAL A 412 10.92 -25.07 -8.54
N HIS A 413 12.24 -24.88 -8.75
CA HIS A 413 13.01 -25.69 -9.68
C HIS A 413 13.09 -27.14 -9.18
N GLU A 414 12.86 -28.13 -10.07
CA GLU A 414 12.79 -29.58 -9.75
C GLU A 414 14.00 -30.12 -8.97
N ALA A 415 15.19 -29.55 -9.15
CA ALA A 415 16.37 -29.94 -8.43
C ALA A 415 16.26 -29.74 -6.90
N PHE A 416 15.37 -28.87 -6.44
CA PHE A 416 15.16 -28.60 -5.01
C PHE A 416 14.09 -29.54 -4.42
N LEU A 417 13.18 -30.10 -5.22
CA LEU A 417 12.19 -31.09 -4.78
C LEU A 417 12.81 -32.46 -4.52
N LYS A 418 13.78 -32.88 -5.35
CA LYS A 418 14.40 -34.21 -5.29
C LYS A 418 15.23 -34.49 -4.04
N ASP A 419 15.70 -33.48 -3.33
CA ASP A 419 16.47 -33.68 -2.09
C ASP A 419 15.58 -34.06 -0.90
N GLU A 420 14.33 -33.60 -0.87
CA GLU A 420 13.37 -33.98 0.19
C GLU A 420 12.93 -35.45 0.08
N GLU A 421 12.80 -36.00 -1.13
CA GLU A 421 12.50 -37.42 -1.35
C GLU A 421 13.68 -38.34 -0.97
N SER A 422 14.93 -37.90 -1.20
CA SER A 422 16.10 -38.68 -0.82
C SER A 422 16.33 -38.74 0.68
N ASP A 423 16.02 -37.66 1.41
CA ASP A 423 16.10 -37.63 2.88
C ASP A 423 14.96 -38.41 3.55
N SER A 424 13.78 -38.49 2.93
CA SER A 424 12.65 -39.31 3.42
C SER A 424 12.87 -40.83 3.19
N ASN A 425 13.54 -41.23 2.08
CA ASN A 425 13.86 -42.60 1.78
C ASN A 425 15.07 -43.16 2.55
N GLN A 426 16.00 -42.31 3.01
CA GLN A 426 17.11 -42.77 3.89
C GLN A 426 16.68 -43.01 5.34
N LYS A 427 15.52 -42.48 5.78
CA LYS A 427 14.92 -42.79 7.10
C LYS A 427 14.12 -44.09 7.12
N GLY A 428 13.85 -44.70 5.95
CA GLY A 428 13.01 -45.90 5.80
C GLY A 428 13.73 -47.26 5.80
N ALA A 429 15.08 -47.33 5.77
CA ALA A 429 15.80 -48.60 5.63
C ALA A 429 16.82 -48.85 6.74
N LYS A 430 16.39 -49.15 7.96
CA LYS A 430 17.13 -50.03 8.92
C LYS A 430 16.18 -50.72 9.89
N LYS A 431 15.92 -51.99 9.55
CA LYS A 431 15.64 -53.19 10.40
C LYS A 431 15.25 -52.98 11.84
N GLU A 432 14.01 -53.45 12.19
CA GLU A 432 13.67 -53.90 13.55
C GLU A 432 14.62 -54.96 14.13
N PRO A 433 14.83 -54.98 15.44
CA PRO A 433 14.04 -55.88 16.25
C PRO A 433 13.66 -55.44 17.68
N LYS A 434 12.40 -55.73 18.00
CA LYS A 434 11.80 -56.18 19.28
C LYS A 434 12.10 -55.43 20.59
N ARG A 435 10.98 -54.88 21.12
CA ARG A 435 10.45 -54.87 22.52
C ARG A 435 11.31 -54.27 23.65
N SER A 436 10.87 -53.15 24.19
CA SER A 436 10.13 -53.16 25.48
C SER A 436 9.74 -51.72 25.90
N GLN A 437 8.61 -51.63 26.59
CA GLN A 437 7.91 -50.45 27.04
C GLN A 437 8.75 -49.60 28.03
N LYS A 438 8.65 -48.25 27.95
CA LYS A 438 8.21 -47.35 29.02
C LYS A 438 8.52 -45.86 28.70
N GLY A 439 7.50 -45.02 28.86
CA GLY A 439 7.59 -43.67 29.45
C GLY A 439 8.14 -42.52 28.60
N ALA A 440 7.25 -41.79 27.95
CA ALA A 440 7.57 -40.56 27.18
C ALA A 440 7.90 -39.36 28.10
N LYS A 441 9.03 -38.72 27.86
CA LYS A 441 9.27 -37.26 28.08
C LYS A 441 9.97 -36.74 26.83
N LYS A 442 9.39 -35.71 26.19
CA LYS A 442 9.99 -35.02 25.05
C LYS A 442 11.24 -34.28 25.48
N GLU A 443 12.39 -34.63 24.88
CA GLU A 443 13.65 -33.90 25.08
C GLU A 443 13.78 -32.75 24.04
N PRO A 444 14.40 -31.60 24.41
CA PRO A 444 14.65 -30.48 23.50
C PRO A 444 15.78 -30.78 22.52
N LYS A 445 15.73 -30.13 21.34
CA LYS A 445 16.66 -30.31 20.21
C LYS A 445 18.14 -30.09 20.65
N LYS A 446 19.05 -30.98 20.21
CA LYS A 446 20.48 -31.06 20.56
C LYS A 446 21.26 -29.72 20.54
N GLY A 447 20.91 -28.76 19.70
CA GLY A 447 21.58 -27.43 19.60
C GLY A 447 21.28 -26.48 20.77
N ALA A 448 20.05 -26.46 21.25
CA ALA A 448 19.63 -25.60 22.37
C ALA A 448 20.18 -26.13 23.73
N LYS A 449 20.35 -27.43 23.85
CA LYS A 449 20.93 -28.07 25.04
C LYS A 449 22.42 -27.70 25.19
N ASN A 450 23.19 -27.79 24.14
CA ASN A 450 24.62 -27.42 24.14
C ASN A 450 24.86 -25.93 24.44
N LYS A 451 23.95 -25.03 24.04
CA LYS A 451 24.05 -23.59 24.30
C LYS A 451 23.89 -23.26 25.78
N LEU A 452 22.93 -23.89 26.43
CA LEU A 452 22.67 -23.75 27.88
C LEU A 452 23.84 -24.34 28.71
N GLU A 453 24.26 -25.54 28.40
CA GLU A 453 25.36 -26.22 29.09
C GLU A 453 26.70 -25.47 28.93
N ILE A 454 26.96 -24.87 27.77
CA ILE A 454 28.15 -24.01 27.58
C ILE A 454 28.04 -22.72 28.38
N LEU A 455 26.85 -22.12 28.48
CA LEU A 455 26.62 -20.92 29.31
C LEU A 455 26.89 -21.20 30.77
N GLU A 456 26.35 -22.29 31.32
CA GLU A 456 26.61 -22.76 32.70
C GLU A 456 28.12 -23.00 32.92
N ARG A 457 28.78 -23.57 31.97
CA ARG A 457 30.22 -23.84 32.06
C ARG A 457 31.09 -22.59 32.03
N LEU A 458 30.67 -21.55 31.30
CA LEU A 458 31.30 -20.22 31.30
C LEU A 458 31.09 -19.50 32.64
N GLU A 459 29.92 -19.70 33.29
CA GLU A 459 29.62 -19.16 34.65
C GLU A 459 30.49 -19.82 35.73
N GLU A 460 30.66 -21.16 35.68
CA GLU A 460 31.50 -21.91 36.61
C GLU A 460 33.01 -21.63 36.41
N ASN A 461 33.45 -21.43 35.18
CA ASN A 461 34.87 -21.20 34.87
C ASN A 461 35.06 -20.10 33.82
N PRO A 462 35.05 -18.83 34.24
CA PRO A 462 35.18 -17.67 33.33
C PRO A 462 36.47 -17.66 32.47
N LYS A 463 37.50 -18.40 32.83
CA LYS A 463 38.75 -18.46 32.09
C LYS A 463 38.88 -19.71 31.22
N ILE A 464 37.80 -20.45 31.00
CA ILE A 464 37.81 -21.65 30.19
C ILE A 464 38.20 -21.32 28.72
N THR A 465 39.08 -22.12 28.14
CA THR A 465 39.49 -21.93 26.76
C THR A 465 38.59 -22.67 25.77
N GLN A 466 38.47 -22.15 24.55
CA GLN A 466 37.72 -22.82 23.49
C GLN A 466 38.16 -24.27 23.26
N VAL A 467 39.47 -24.56 23.39
CA VAL A 467 40.01 -25.91 23.25
C VAL A 467 39.50 -26.86 24.35
N LYS A 468 39.30 -26.36 25.57
CA LYS A 468 38.70 -27.16 26.65
C LYS A 468 37.20 -27.40 26.39
N LEU A 469 36.44 -26.39 25.96
CA LEU A 469 35.06 -26.52 25.56
C LEU A 469 34.88 -27.53 24.42
N MET A 470 35.75 -27.50 23.40
CA MET A 470 35.76 -28.48 22.31
C MET A 470 35.89 -29.93 22.84
N LYS A 471 36.80 -30.17 23.77
CA LYS A 471 37.02 -31.50 24.34
C LYS A 471 35.90 -31.97 25.24
N GLU A 472 35.34 -31.05 26.05
CA GLU A 472 34.26 -31.35 27.00
C GLU A 472 32.94 -31.68 26.31
N PHE A 473 32.59 -30.90 25.28
CA PHE A 473 31.32 -31.04 24.55
C PHE A 473 31.41 -31.87 23.26
N GLY A 474 32.60 -32.30 22.85
CA GLY A 474 32.80 -33.07 21.62
C GLY A 474 32.46 -32.28 20.34
N LEU A 475 32.53 -30.96 20.41
CA LEU A 475 32.16 -30.05 19.30
C LEU A 475 33.41 -29.54 18.57
N SER A 476 33.23 -29.27 17.25
CA SER A 476 34.32 -28.67 16.45
C SER A 476 34.54 -27.21 16.86
N ARG A 477 35.75 -26.69 16.54
CA ARG A 477 36.10 -25.30 16.81
C ARG A 477 35.08 -24.29 16.24
N LYS A 478 34.59 -24.58 15.03
CA LYS A 478 33.61 -23.74 14.35
C LYS A 478 32.26 -23.71 15.11
N GLN A 479 31.80 -24.86 15.61
CA GLN A 479 30.55 -24.96 16.37
C GLN A 479 30.66 -24.23 17.72
N ILE A 480 31.77 -24.39 18.47
CA ILE A 480 32.01 -23.65 19.70
C ILE A 480 32.05 -22.14 19.44
N GLN A 481 32.75 -21.70 18.38
CA GLN A 481 32.83 -20.29 18.03
C GLN A 481 31.44 -19.71 17.68
N THR A 482 30.62 -20.44 16.92
CA THR A 482 29.22 -20.03 16.60
C THR A 482 28.41 -19.89 17.88
N ILE A 483 28.43 -20.86 18.79
CA ILE A 483 27.69 -20.81 20.04
C ILE A 483 28.13 -19.62 20.93
N LEU A 484 29.43 -19.34 21.01
CA LEU A 484 29.95 -18.22 21.76
C LEU A 484 29.54 -16.87 21.15
N ASN A 485 29.55 -16.76 19.82
CA ASN A 485 29.06 -15.57 19.13
C ASN A 485 27.55 -15.36 19.36
N ASP A 486 26.74 -16.41 19.23
CA ASP A 486 25.31 -16.36 19.50
C ASP A 486 25.02 -15.93 20.94
N LEU A 487 25.79 -16.42 21.92
CA LEU A 487 25.65 -16.02 23.33
C LEU A 487 26.07 -14.55 23.57
N GLN A 488 27.03 -14.03 22.80
CA GLN A 488 27.42 -12.63 22.83
C GLN A 488 26.37 -11.72 22.15
N GLU A 489 25.83 -12.14 21.02
CA GLU A 489 24.76 -11.42 20.29
C GLU A 489 23.47 -11.37 21.09
N ASP A 490 23.13 -12.44 21.80
CA ASP A 490 22.01 -12.48 22.75
C ASP A 490 22.26 -11.67 24.03
N GLY A 491 23.45 -11.08 24.18
CA GLY A 491 23.81 -10.27 25.35
C GLY A 491 24.00 -11.07 26.65
N LEU A 492 24.05 -12.41 26.58
CA LEU A 492 24.17 -13.31 27.74
C LEU A 492 25.60 -13.46 28.23
N VAL A 493 26.61 -13.24 27.36
CA VAL A 493 28.02 -13.27 27.74
C VAL A 493 28.79 -12.11 27.11
N GLU A 494 29.83 -11.64 27.82
CA GLU A 494 30.75 -10.63 27.31
C GLU A 494 32.20 -11.10 27.55
N ARG A 495 33.04 -10.82 26.56
CA ARG A 495 34.47 -11.16 26.73
C ARG A 495 35.25 -9.95 27.22
N GLN A 496 35.95 -10.09 28.31
CA GLN A 496 36.81 -9.07 28.89
C GLN A 496 38.33 -9.48 28.77
N GLY A 497 39.12 -8.61 28.14
CA GLY A 497 40.55 -8.80 27.96
C GLY A 497 40.96 -9.38 26.60
N PRO A 498 42.28 -9.60 26.37
CA PRO A 498 42.84 -10.04 25.09
C PRO A 498 42.48 -11.50 24.75
N ASN A 499 42.65 -11.87 23.46
CA ASN A 499 42.32 -13.22 22.97
C ASN A 499 43.11 -14.35 23.68
N ASN A 500 44.30 -14.07 24.21
CA ASN A 500 45.03 -14.97 25.08
C ASN A 500 45.04 -14.40 26.50
N GLY A 501 44.33 -15.06 27.43
CA GLY A 501 44.29 -14.67 28.83
C GLY A 501 43.06 -13.85 29.31
N GLY A 502 42.10 -13.55 28.41
CA GLY A 502 40.84 -12.90 28.79
C GLY A 502 39.86 -13.86 29.48
N CYS A 503 38.82 -13.29 30.14
CA CYS A 503 37.73 -14.06 30.77
C CYS A 503 36.37 -13.76 30.17
N TRP A 504 35.43 -14.66 30.36
CA TRP A 504 34.02 -14.52 29.98
C TRP A 504 33.25 -14.02 31.19
N ILE A 505 32.38 -13.01 30.97
CA ILE A 505 31.44 -12.51 31.97
C ILE A 505 30.06 -12.91 31.50
N VAL A 506 29.35 -13.68 32.33
CA VAL A 506 27.95 -14.04 32.10
C VAL A 506 27.10 -12.91 32.67
N LYS A 507 26.21 -12.36 31.84
CA LYS A 507 25.24 -11.32 32.22
C LYS A 507 23.91 -12.01 32.52
N ARG A 508 23.37 -11.78 33.70
CA ARG A 508 22.00 -12.21 34.07
C ARG A 508 20.99 -11.19 33.68
#